data_fb94c326adc90c6fe6cc9da7974fd526
#
_entry.id   fb94c326adc90c6fe6cc9da7974fd526
#
_cell.length_a   1.000
_cell.length_b   1.000
_cell.length_c   1.000
_cell.angle_alpha   90.00
_cell.angle_beta   90.00
_cell.angle_gamma   90.00
#
_symmetry.space_group_name_H-M   'P 1'
#
loop_
_entity.id
_entity.type
_entity.pdbx_description
1 polymer ?
#
loop_
_entity_poly.entity_id
_entity_poly.type
_entity_poly.pdbx_seq_one_letter_code
_entity_poly.pdbx_strand_id
1 'polypeptide(L)'
;MPTINQLVRRGRKPKLSKSKSPALQYTFNSYNQRRSRRPKGAPQKRGVCTNVRTMTPKKPNSALRKIARVRLSNGIEVTAYIPGEGHTLQEHSVVLVRGGRVKDLPGVRYHVVRGTLDTMGVDGRVQQRSKYGSKRPKK
;
A
#
# COMPACT_ATOMS: atom_id res chain seq x y z
N MET A 1 34.34 -17.42 -16.11
CA MET A 1 33.08 -18.17 -16.35
C MET A 1 33.17 -19.53 -15.68
N PRO A 2 32.10 -19.97 -14.96
CA PRO A 2 32.10 -21.31 -14.36
C PRO A 2 32.01 -22.39 -15.42
N THR A 3 32.65 -23.54 -15.17
CA THR A 3 32.56 -24.71 -16.04
C THR A 3 31.22 -25.42 -15.85
N ILE A 4 30.87 -26.30 -16.81
CA ILE A 4 29.63 -27.08 -16.73
C ILE A 4 29.59 -27.92 -15.46
N ASN A 5 30.70 -28.56 -15.09
CA ASN A 5 30.79 -29.37 -13.87
C ASN A 5 30.58 -28.53 -12.61
N GLN A 6 31.11 -27.30 -12.58
CA GLN A 6 30.88 -26.39 -11.46
C GLN A 6 29.42 -25.99 -11.36
N LEU A 7 28.73 -25.76 -12.47
CA LEU A 7 27.30 -25.43 -12.47
C LEU A 7 26.42 -26.60 -12.04
N VAL A 8 26.81 -27.84 -12.38
CA VAL A 8 26.08 -29.04 -11.95
C VAL A 8 26.22 -29.21 -10.42
N ARG A 9 27.41 -28.99 -9.87
CA ARG A 9 27.67 -29.12 -8.42
C ARG A 9 27.06 -27.95 -7.63
N ARG A 10 27.19 -26.74 -8.14
CA ARG A 10 26.74 -25.50 -7.49
C ARG A 10 25.88 -24.73 -8.47
N GLY A 11 24.63 -25.13 -8.61
CA GLY A 11 23.66 -24.43 -9.48
C GLY A 11 23.61 -22.93 -9.19
N ARG A 12 23.18 -22.16 -10.19
CA ARG A 12 23.00 -20.72 -10.04
C ARG A 12 21.85 -20.43 -9.09
N LYS A 13 22.11 -19.58 -8.09
CA LYS A 13 21.07 -19.12 -7.17
C LYS A 13 20.48 -17.81 -7.70
N PRO A 14 19.15 -17.69 -7.82
CA PRO A 14 18.54 -16.43 -8.22
C PRO A 14 18.82 -15.36 -7.17
N LYS A 15 18.98 -14.12 -7.61
CA LYS A 15 19.14 -12.99 -6.70
C LYS A 15 17.84 -12.78 -5.91
N LEU A 16 17.96 -12.62 -4.60
CA LEU A 16 16.84 -12.31 -3.76
C LEU A 16 16.42 -10.86 -3.99
N SER A 17 15.16 -10.66 -4.39
CA SER A 17 14.60 -9.32 -4.53
C SER A 17 14.06 -8.83 -3.18
N LYS A 18 14.31 -7.56 -2.88
CA LYS A 18 13.71 -6.92 -1.70
C LYS A 18 12.26 -6.56 -1.98
N SER A 19 11.42 -6.68 -0.97
CA SER A 19 10.02 -6.25 -1.08
C SER A 19 9.93 -4.74 -1.36
N LYS A 20 9.03 -4.36 -2.25
CA LYS A 20 8.73 -2.94 -2.52
C LYS A 20 7.79 -2.34 -1.47
N SER A 21 7.26 -3.16 -0.58
CA SER A 21 6.32 -2.76 0.48
C SER A 21 6.83 -3.22 1.85
N PRO A 22 7.95 -2.68 2.34
CA PRO A 22 8.59 -3.19 3.56
C PRO A 22 7.73 -3.03 4.81
N ALA A 23 6.88 -2.00 4.88
CA ALA A 23 6.02 -1.79 6.04
C ALA A 23 5.00 -2.90 6.25
N LEU A 24 4.62 -3.63 5.19
CA LEU A 24 3.66 -4.74 5.28
C LEU A 24 4.30 -6.05 5.75
N GLN A 25 5.62 -6.09 5.89
CA GLN A 25 6.33 -7.30 6.29
C GLN A 25 6.49 -7.45 7.80
N TYR A 26 6.22 -6.40 8.56
CA TYR A 26 6.43 -6.42 10.01
C TYR A 26 5.11 -6.63 10.75
N THR A 27 5.20 -7.42 11.82
CA THR A 27 4.14 -7.54 12.82
C THR A 27 4.67 -7.06 14.16
N PHE A 28 3.80 -6.50 14.95
CA PHE A 28 4.13 -6.01 16.28
C PHE A 28 3.58 -6.97 17.34
N ASN A 29 4.46 -7.43 18.21
CA ASN A 29 4.07 -8.24 19.36
C ASN A 29 3.93 -7.30 20.57
N SER A 30 2.71 -7.10 21.04
CA SER A 30 2.40 -6.19 22.15
C SER A 30 2.98 -6.67 23.49
N TYR A 31 3.09 -7.97 23.66
CA TYR A 31 3.65 -8.54 24.90
C TYR A 31 5.14 -8.22 25.05
N ASN A 32 5.91 -8.48 24.01
CA ASN A 32 7.35 -8.24 24.01
C ASN A 32 7.73 -6.85 23.50
N GLN A 33 6.77 -6.07 23.03
CA GLN A 33 6.96 -4.74 22.41
C GLN A 33 8.01 -4.74 21.29
N ARG A 34 8.10 -5.85 20.55
CA ARG A 34 9.06 -6.03 19.45
C ARG A 34 8.34 -6.21 18.12
N ARG A 35 8.98 -5.71 17.07
CA ARG A 35 8.55 -5.95 15.71
C ARG A 35 9.28 -7.19 15.18
N SER A 36 8.52 -8.13 14.64
CA SER A 36 9.08 -9.29 13.98
C SER A 36 8.79 -9.23 12.48
N ARG A 37 9.76 -9.67 11.67
CA ARG A 37 9.60 -9.72 10.23
C ARG A 37 8.99 -11.05 9.82
N ARG A 38 7.95 -10.99 8.99
CA ARG A 38 7.39 -12.16 8.33
C ARG A 38 7.98 -12.30 6.93
N PRO A 39 8.56 -13.44 6.57
CA PRO A 39 9.19 -13.62 5.24
C PRO A 39 8.25 -13.35 4.07
N LYS A 40 7.02 -13.80 4.18
CA LYS A 40 6.00 -13.60 3.14
C LYS A 40 5.25 -12.27 3.28
N GLY A 41 5.35 -11.61 4.43
CA GLY A 41 4.62 -10.40 4.71
C GLY A 41 3.12 -10.59 4.81
N ALA A 42 2.38 -9.48 4.73
CA ALA A 42 0.93 -9.47 4.67
C ALA A 42 0.49 -8.68 3.43
N PRO A 43 -0.61 -9.08 2.76
CA PRO A 43 -1.07 -8.35 1.57
C PRO A 43 -1.63 -6.97 1.91
N GLN A 44 -2.19 -6.82 3.11
CA GLN A 44 -2.84 -5.58 3.56
C GLN A 44 -2.63 -5.43 5.06
N LYS A 45 -2.71 -4.18 5.53
CA LYS A 45 -2.69 -3.86 6.96
C LYS A 45 -3.65 -2.73 7.27
N ARG A 46 -4.30 -2.84 8.42
CA ARG A 46 -5.14 -1.78 8.94
C ARG A 46 -4.27 -0.67 9.54
N GLY A 47 -4.72 0.56 9.41
CA GLY A 47 -4.06 1.70 10.00
C GLY A 47 -5.03 2.83 10.28
N VAL A 48 -4.53 3.86 10.96
CA VAL A 48 -5.29 5.07 11.27
C VAL A 48 -4.63 6.25 10.58
N CYS A 49 -5.42 7.08 9.92
CA CYS A 49 -4.93 8.29 9.26
C CYS A 49 -4.46 9.30 10.32
N THR A 50 -3.21 9.72 10.22
CA THR A 50 -2.66 10.80 11.07
C THR A 50 -2.77 12.15 10.41
N ASN A 51 -2.77 12.19 9.07
CA ASN A 51 -2.92 13.41 8.30
C ASN A 51 -3.45 13.07 6.92
N VAL A 52 -4.33 13.89 6.38
CA VAL A 52 -4.86 13.75 5.02
C VAL A 52 -4.60 15.05 4.27
N ARG A 53 -3.88 14.97 3.16
CA ARG A 53 -3.48 16.14 2.39
C ARG A 53 -3.35 15.83 0.90
N THR A 54 -2.98 16.84 0.12
CA THR A 54 -2.68 16.69 -1.30
C THR A 54 -1.18 16.78 -1.54
N MET A 55 -0.75 16.20 -2.64
CA MET A 55 0.66 16.22 -3.05
C MET A 55 0.75 16.46 -4.56
N THR A 56 1.71 17.29 -4.95
CA THR A 56 1.97 17.54 -6.36
C THR A 56 2.81 16.41 -6.95
N PRO A 57 2.47 15.89 -8.14
CA PRO A 57 3.29 14.87 -8.78
C PRO A 57 4.59 15.45 -9.31
N LYS A 58 5.54 14.56 -9.60
CA LYS A 58 6.79 14.97 -10.24
C LYS A 58 6.57 15.37 -11.71
N LYS A 59 7.47 16.18 -12.27
CA LYS A 59 7.45 16.56 -13.70
C LYS A 59 7.47 15.29 -14.60
N PRO A 60 6.80 15.27 -15.75
CA PRO A 60 6.06 16.38 -16.40
C PRO A 60 4.59 16.49 -16.00
N ASN A 61 4.13 15.74 -15.02
CA ASN A 61 2.72 15.73 -14.64
C ASN A 61 2.38 16.87 -13.68
N SER A 62 1.11 17.26 -13.69
CA SER A 62 0.59 18.31 -12.80
C SER A 62 -0.81 17.92 -12.36
N ALA A 63 -1.06 17.94 -11.07
CA ALA A 63 -2.36 17.70 -10.45
C ALA A 63 -2.24 17.88 -8.95
N LEU A 64 -3.36 17.79 -8.24
CA LEU A 64 -3.37 17.66 -6.78
C LEU A 64 -3.78 16.24 -6.44
N ARG A 65 -2.79 15.41 -6.14
CA ARG A 65 -3.01 14.00 -5.77
C ARG A 65 -3.35 13.90 -4.30
N LYS A 66 -4.41 13.16 -3.98
CA LYS A 66 -4.86 12.98 -2.59
C LYS A 66 -4.04 11.86 -1.94
N ILE A 67 -3.42 12.17 -0.81
CA ILE A 67 -2.63 11.22 -0.02
C ILE A 67 -3.05 11.28 1.43
N ALA A 68 -2.76 10.20 2.15
CA ALA A 68 -2.96 10.13 3.59
C ALA A 68 -1.70 9.59 4.25
N ARG A 69 -1.32 10.18 5.36
CA ARG A 69 -0.31 9.60 6.22
C ARG A 69 -0.99 8.67 7.19
N VAL A 70 -0.59 7.41 7.20
CA VAL A 70 -1.28 6.35 7.93
C VAL A 70 -0.30 5.68 8.87
N ARG A 71 -0.69 5.55 10.14
CA ARG A 71 0.01 4.71 11.12
C ARG A 71 -0.59 3.33 11.08
N LEU A 72 0.18 2.35 10.62
CA LEU A 72 -0.26 0.96 10.54
C LEU A 72 -0.32 0.30 11.91
N SER A 73 -1.01 -0.83 12.00
CA SER A 73 -1.15 -1.60 13.24
C SER A 73 0.19 -2.09 13.82
N ASN A 74 1.23 -2.19 12.99
CA ASN A 74 2.58 -2.53 13.44
C ASN A 74 3.40 -1.32 13.92
N GLY A 75 2.80 -0.13 14.01
CA GLY A 75 3.44 1.09 14.47
C GLY A 75 4.25 1.85 13.42
N ILE A 76 4.33 1.37 12.18
CA ILE A 76 5.05 2.03 11.09
C ILE A 76 4.12 3.05 10.43
N GLU A 77 4.61 4.28 10.22
CA GLU A 77 3.89 5.29 9.45
C GLU A 77 4.29 5.25 7.99
N VAL A 78 3.29 5.28 7.11
CA VAL A 78 3.49 5.27 5.66
C VAL A 78 2.62 6.34 5.01
N THR A 79 3.04 6.79 3.83
CA THR A 79 2.22 7.65 2.98
C THR A 79 1.51 6.76 1.96
N ALA A 80 0.18 6.82 1.95
CA ALA A 80 -0.66 6.01 1.08
C ALA A 80 -1.47 6.91 0.14
N TYR A 81 -1.61 6.48 -1.11
CA TYR A 81 -2.43 7.18 -2.10
C TYR A 81 -3.91 6.79 -1.93
N ILE A 82 -4.78 7.78 -2.03
CA ILE A 82 -6.23 7.58 -2.00
C ILE A 82 -6.74 7.54 -3.45
N PRO A 83 -7.07 6.36 -3.99
CA PRO A 83 -7.51 6.25 -5.38
C PRO A 83 -8.95 6.72 -5.59
N GLY A 84 -9.25 7.12 -6.81
CA GLY A 84 -10.60 7.52 -7.23
C GLY A 84 -10.85 9.01 -7.06
N GLU A 85 -12.02 9.44 -7.48
CA GLU A 85 -12.47 10.83 -7.36
C GLU A 85 -13.20 11.06 -6.04
N GLY A 86 -12.66 11.99 -5.24
CA GLY A 86 -13.25 12.36 -3.97
C GLY A 86 -13.10 11.30 -2.88
N HIS A 87 -13.11 11.74 -1.65
CA HIS A 87 -13.05 10.87 -0.48
C HIS A 87 -13.61 11.60 0.74
N THR A 88 -13.94 10.83 1.76
CA THR A 88 -14.43 11.35 3.05
C THR A 88 -13.46 11.12 4.20
N LEU A 89 -12.21 10.76 3.88
CA LEU A 89 -11.21 10.48 4.90
C LEU A 89 -10.80 11.75 5.62
N GLN A 90 -10.66 11.61 6.93
CA GLN A 90 -10.23 12.67 7.83
C GLN A 90 -9.14 12.13 8.75
N GLU A 91 -8.56 13.00 9.55
CA GLU A 91 -7.69 12.58 10.66
C GLU A 91 -8.45 11.60 11.56
N HIS A 92 -7.78 10.55 12.01
CA HIS A 92 -8.30 9.45 12.83
C HIS A 92 -9.23 8.47 12.11
N SER A 93 -9.42 8.58 10.80
CA SER A 93 -10.15 7.57 10.03
C SER A 93 -9.36 6.25 9.98
N VAL A 94 -10.06 5.13 10.18
CA VAL A 94 -9.47 3.80 10.09
C VAL A 94 -9.51 3.34 8.64
N VAL A 95 -8.37 2.93 8.11
CA VAL A 95 -8.24 2.54 6.69
C VAL A 95 -7.50 1.22 6.56
N LEU A 96 -7.70 0.56 5.42
CA LEU A 96 -6.96 -0.62 5.02
C LEU A 96 -5.95 -0.21 3.93
N VAL A 97 -4.68 -0.53 4.14
CA VAL A 97 -3.57 -0.15 3.26
C VAL A 97 -3.01 -1.38 2.58
N ARG A 98 -2.80 -1.31 1.27
CA ARG A 98 -2.14 -2.35 0.47
C ARG A 98 -0.87 -1.82 -0.16
N GLY A 99 -0.01 -2.72 -0.63
CA GLY A 99 1.15 -2.35 -1.42
C GLY A 99 0.76 -1.85 -2.81
N GLY A 100 1.68 -1.20 -3.47
CA GLY A 100 1.51 -0.64 -4.80
C GLY A 100 2.03 0.78 -4.85
N ARG A 101 3.04 1.00 -5.68
CA ARG A 101 3.66 2.32 -5.82
C ARG A 101 2.88 3.20 -6.78
N VAL A 102 2.83 4.48 -6.48
CA VAL A 102 2.37 5.52 -7.40
C VAL A 102 3.59 6.10 -8.11
N LYS A 103 3.67 5.91 -9.43
CA LYS A 103 4.82 6.34 -10.22
C LYS A 103 5.01 7.86 -10.20
N ASP A 104 3.91 8.62 -10.19
CA ASP A 104 3.94 10.09 -10.23
C ASP A 104 4.36 10.73 -8.91
N LEU A 105 4.19 10.03 -7.79
CA LEU A 105 4.42 10.59 -6.47
C LEU A 105 5.67 9.97 -5.84
N PRO A 106 6.71 10.75 -5.61
CA PRO A 106 7.93 10.22 -4.97
C PRO A 106 7.64 9.81 -3.52
N GLY A 107 8.12 8.63 -3.13
CA GLY A 107 7.97 8.12 -1.77
C GLY A 107 6.62 7.51 -1.43
N VAL A 108 5.65 7.49 -2.33
CA VAL A 108 4.34 6.87 -2.13
C VAL A 108 4.36 5.46 -2.67
N ARG A 109 4.41 4.47 -1.78
CA ARG A 109 4.54 3.04 -2.11
C ARG A 109 3.31 2.22 -1.74
N TYR A 110 2.26 2.85 -1.28
CA TYR A 110 1.07 2.19 -0.75
C TYR A 110 -0.18 2.85 -1.28
N HIS A 111 -1.27 2.09 -1.26
CA HIS A 111 -2.61 2.58 -1.62
C HIS A 111 -3.59 2.27 -0.50
N VAL A 112 -4.55 3.17 -0.31
CA VAL A 112 -5.71 2.92 0.54
C VAL A 112 -6.73 2.11 -0.27
N VAL A 113 -7.29 1.05 0.34
CA VAL A 113 -8.31 0.23 -0.31
C VAL A 113 -9.67 0.91 -0.14
N ARG A 114 -10.33 1.25 -1.26
CA ARG A 114 -11.66 1.87 -1.23
C ARG A 114 -12.75 0.83 -0.92
N GLY A 115 -13.79 1.28 -0.23
CA GLY A 115 -14.92 0.42 0.10
C GLY A 115 -14.72 -0.46 1.33
N THR A 116 -13.69 -0.20 2.13
CA THR A 116 -13.38 -0.96 3.36
C THR A 116 -13.25 -0.02 4.56
N LEU A 117 -13.63 -0.51 5.73
CA LEU A 117 -13.52 0.25 7.01
C LEU A 117 -14.18 1.65 6.85
N ASP A 118 -13.46 2.71 7.19
CA ASP A 118 -13.98 4.08 7.11
C ASP A 118 -13.86 4.69 5.70
N THR A 119 -13.27 3.98 4.75
CA THR A 119 -13.12 4.45 3.37
C THR A 119 -14.32 4.03 2.53
N MET A 120 -15.14 4.99 2.13
CA MET A 120 -16.28 4.73 1.27
C MET A 120 -15.82 4.45 -0.17
N GLY A 121 -16.64 3.68 -0.92
CA GLY A 121 -16.41 3.48 -2.34
C GLY A 121 -16.63 4.78 -3.13
N VAL A 122 -16.15 4.79 -4.37
CA VAL A 122 -16.32 5.95 -5.27
C VAL A 122 -17.77 5.98 -5.78
N ASP A 123 -18.44 7.12 -5.61
CA ASP A 123 -19.82 7.29 -6.06
C ASP A 123 -19.91 7.34 -7.58
N GLY A 124 -20.97 6.76 -8.13
CA GLY A 124 -21.28 6.81 -9.56
C GLY A 124 -20.34 6.01 -10.45
N ARG A 125 -19.43 5.24 -9.88
CA ARG A 125 -18.48 4.44 -10.63
C ARG A 125 -19.15 3.18 -11.19
N VAL A 126 -19.10 2.98 -12.50
CA VAL A 126 -19.71 1.83 -13.17
C VAL A 126 -18.66 0.84 -13.65
N GLN A 127 -17.55 1.34 -14.21
CA GLN A 127 -16.45 0.50 -14.68
C GLN A 127 -15.41 0.29 -13.59
N GLN A 128 -14.82 -0.91 -13.56
CA GLN A 128 -13.78 -1.27 -12.59
C GLN A 128 -14.22 -1.06 -11.13
N ARG A 129 -15.46 -1.41 -10.84
CA ARG A 129 -16.06 -1.21 -9.50
C ARG A 129 -15.26 -1.84 -8.39
N SER A 130 -14.68 -3.01 -8.63
CA SER A 130 -13.89 -3.72 -7.62
C SER A 130 -12.67 -2.93 -7.17
N LYS A 131 -12.04 -2.18 -8.07
CA LYS A 131 -10.85 -1.38 -7.74
C LYS A 131 -11.18 -0.15 -6.90
N TYR A 132 -12.43 0.34 -6.99
CA TYR A 132 -12.85 1.57 -6.33
C TYR A 132 -13.93 1.36 -5.28
N GLY A 133 -14.22 0.11 -4.95
CA GLY A 133 -15.15 -0.22 -3.88
C GLY A 133 -16.60 0.15 -4.14
N SER A 134 -17.00 0.31 -5.41
CA SER A 134 -18.36 0.67 -5.77
C SER A 134 -19.29 -0.54 -5.81
N LYS A 135 -20.51 -0.37 -5.29
CA LYS A 135 -21.51 -1.42 -5.29
C LYS A 135 -22.12 -1.59 -6.69
N ARG A 136 -22.65 -2.79 -6.95
CA ARG A 136 -23.36 -3.07 -8.20
C ARG A 136 -24.58 -2.16 -8.32
N PRO A 137 -24.81 -1.51 -9.50
CA PRO A 137 -26.02 -0.72 -9.69
C PRO A 137 -27.26 -1.58 -9.54
N LYS A 138 -28.27 -1.06 -8.84
CA LYS A 138 -29.57 -1.71 -8.75
C LYS A 138 -30.31 -1.55 -10.09
N LYS A 139 -30.94 -2.62 -10.54
CA LYS A 139 -31.82 -2.57 -11.71
C LYS A 139 -33.16 -1.91 -11.35
#